data_61afa0f6aa74770cb668ead80b8e863a
#
_entry.id   61afa0f6aa74770cb668ead80b8e863a
#
_cell.length_a   1.000
_cell.length_b   1.000
_cell.length_c   1.000
_cell.angle_alpha   90.00
_cell.angle_beta   90.00
_cell.angle_gamma   90.00
#
_symmetry.space_group_name_H-M   'P 1'
#
loop_
_entity.id
_entity.type
_entity.pdbx_description
1 polymer ?
#
loop_
_entity_poly.entity_id
_entity_poly.type
_entity_poly.pdbx_seq_one_letter_code
_entity_poly.pdbx_strand_id
1 'polypeptide(L)'
;MNSTIVKIEMSGNRYNAWDVDGNKLTSEISTSTRKSAYEAGMCLERRIGKNDRVYWWKVPMSKFDEMSAPVIDVSSIDVPTDHAEMLNFIHTSYDLKPKGLVMKELNWKYLVRGAVRGKNLLMTGPAGCGKTMAAKSLVNALDRPDFYFNLGATQDPRSTLIGNTHFDKKKGTYFSESLFVTAIKTPNAVILLDELSRAHPDAWNILMTVLDNGQRYLRLDESDGQDTIPVAEGVTFVATANIGNEYTSTRVMDKALMDRFTIVEMDVLTDEEEYGLLTYMFPHVDP
;
A
#
# COMPACT_ATOMS: atom_id res chain seq x y z
N MET A 1 24.11 10.47 -16.51
CA MET A 1 24.49 9.94 -17.84
C MET A 1 23.43 8.92 -18.24
N ASN A 2 22.65 9.19 -19.28
CA ASN A 2 21.61 8.27 -19.71
C ASN A 2 22.29 6.99 -20.24
N SER A 3 21.98 5.84 -19.64
CA SER A 3 22.46 4.54 -20.14
C SER A 3 21.67 4.18 -21.39
N THR A 4 22.35 3.94 -22.51
CA THR A 4 21.67 3.47 -23.73
C THR A 4 21.38 1.99 -23.61
N ILE A 5 20.11 1.59 -23.70
CA ILE A 5 19.67 0.21 -23.72
C ILE A 5 19.12 -0.12 -25.10
N VAL A 6 19.45 -1.29 -25.63
CA VAL A 6 18.97 -1.75 -26.93
C VAL A 6 18.29 -3.10 -26.84
N LYS A 7 17.17 -3.24 -27.53
CA LYS A 7 16.49 -4.50 -27.77
C LYS A 7 17.03 -5.14 -29.05
N ILE A 8 17.20 -6.44 -29.07
CA ILE A 8 17.65 -7.18 -30.23
C ILE A 8 16.46 -7.87 -30.89
N GLU A 9 16.27 -7.60 -32.16
CA GLU A 9 15.24 -8.22 -33.00
C GLU A 9 15.85 -8.95 -34.18
N MET A 10 15.26 -10.10 -34.50
CA MET A 10 15.70 -10.87 -35.69
C MET A 10 14.82 -10.54 -36.88
N SER A 11 15.45 -10.17 -38.00
CA SER A 11 14.78 -9.99 -39.29
C SER A 11 15.52 -10.79 -40.34
N GLY A 12 14.89 -11.84 -40.85
CA GLY A 12 15.57 -12.85 -41.65
C GLY A 12 16.72 -13.51 -40.88
N ASN A 13 17.92 -13.52 -41.42
CA ASN A 13 19.13 -14.06 -40.76
C ASN A 13 19.98 -13.00 -40.05
N ARG A 14 19.42 -11.82 -39.76
CA ARG A 14 20.16 -10.70 -39.14
C ARG A 14 19.60 -10.30 -37.80
N TYR A 15 20.48 -10.14 -36.81
CA TYR A 15 20.16 -9.58 -35.52
C TYR A 15 20.34 -8.07 -35.55
N ASN A 16 19.26 -7.31 -35.42
CA ASN A 16 19.27 -5.85 -35.38
C ASN A 16 19.14 -5.37 -33.93
N ALA A 17 19.79 -4.26 -33.63
CA ALA A 17 19.73 -3.62 -32.33
C ALA A 17 19.01 -2.27 -32.44
N TRP A 18 18.00 -2.03 -31.60
CA TRP A 18 17.18 -0.83 -31.59
C TRP A 18 17.18 -0.24 -30.19
N ASP A 19 17.44 1.06 -30.06
CA ASP A 19 17.28 1.74 -28.78
C ASP A 19 15.80 2.05 -28.46
N VAL A 20 15.56 2.67 -27.31
CA VAL A 20 14.19 3.02 -26.86
C VAL A 20 13.54 4.09 -27.74
N ASP A 21 14.32 4.89 -28.44
CA ASP A 21 13.84 5.94 -29.35
C ASP A 21 13.63 5.42 -30.79
N GLY A 22 13.86 4.13 -31.02
CA GLY A 22 13.72 3.49 -32.33
C GLY A 22 14.92 3.68 -33.25
N ASN A 23 16.07 4.16 -32.76
CA ASN A 23 17.28 4.29 -33.57
C ASN A 23 17.99 2.96 -33.69
N LYS A 24 18.55 2.71 -34.86
CA LYS A 24 19.25 1.46 -35.15
C LYS A 24 20.74 1.55 -34.81
N LEU A 25 21.15 0.79 -33.79
CA LEU A 25 22.53 0.73 -33.28
C LEU A 25 23.24 -0.59 -33.62
N THR A 26 22.78 -1.27 -34.67
CA THR A 26 23.29 -2.61 -35.07
C THR A 26 24.79 -2.61 -35.43
N SER A 27 25.31 -1.51 -35.99
CA SER A 27 26.74 -1.37 -36.37
C SER A 27 27.68 -1.23 -35.18
N GLU A 28 27.17 -0.79 -34.03
CA GLU A 28 27.99 -0.55 -32.85
C GLU A 28 28.22 -1.82 -32.00
N ILE A 29 27.49 -2.90 -32.30
CA ILE A 29 27.47 -4.12 -31.50
C ILE A 29 27.87 -5.31 -32.38
N SER A 30 28.80 -6.13 -31.91
CA SER A 30 29.22 -7.33 -32.64
C SER A 30 28.06 -8.30 -32.88
N THR A 31 28.07 -9.02 -33.99
CA THR A 31 27.04 -10.00 -34.33
C THR A 31 26.95 -11.11 -33.28
N SER A 32 28.08 -11.55 -32.74
CA SER A 32 28.12 -12.57 -31.67
C SER A 32 27.45 -12.12 -30.39
N THR A 33 27.67 -10.85 -30.00
CA THR A 33 27.03 -10.25 -28.79
C THR A 33 25.53 -10.14 -28.97
N ARG A 34 25.06 -9.65 -30.12
CA ARG A 34 23.65 -9.54 -30.48
C ARG A 34 22.94 -10.88 -30.48
N LYS A 35 23.54 -11.89 -31.18
CA LYS A 35 23.03 -13.26 -31.19
C LYS A 35 22.88 -13.83 -29.78
N SER A 36 23.94 -13.70 -28.96
CA SER A 36 23.93 -14.21 -27.59
C SER A 36 22.92 -13.53 -26.65
N ALA A 37 22.62 -12.24 -26.87
CA ALA A 37 21.58 -11.54 -26.14
C ALA A 37 20.17 -11.98 -26.58
N TYR A 38 19.94 -12.10 -27.87
CA TYR A 38 18.68 -12.57 -28.44
C TYR A 38 18.32 -13.99 -27.96
N GLU A 39 19.26 -14.93 -28.05
CA GLU A 39 19.06 -16.31 -27.59
C GLU A 39 18.81 -16.43 -26.10
N ALA A 40 19.31 -15.46 -25.31
CA ALA A 40 19.07 -15.38 -23.87
C ALA A 40 17.77 -14.63 -23.52
N GLY A 41 17.03 -14.05 -24.49
CA GLY A 41 15.85 -13.22 -24.22
C GLY A 41 16.16 -11.93 -23.44
N MET A 42 17.38 -11.37 -23.63
CA MET A 42 17.88 -10.20 -22.89
C MET A 42 18.15 -9.02 -23.81
N CYS A 43 18.11 -7.82 -23.25
CA CYS A 43 18.58 -6.58 -23.87
C CYS A 43 20.08 -6.37 -23.64
N LEU A 44 20.65 -5.35 -24.27
CA LEU A 44 22.03 -4.95 -24.07
C LEU A 44 22.09 -3.49 -23.58
N GLU A 45 22.82 -3.27 -22.50
CA GLU A 45 23.08 -1.94 -21.92
C GLU A 45 24.51 -1.48 -22.25
N ARG A 46 24.62 -0.27 -22.76
CA ARG A 46 25.92 0.36 -23.06
C ARG A 46 26.55 0.83 -21.75
N ARG A 47 27.77 0.36 -21.46
CA ARG A 47 28.60 0.83 -20.33
C ARG A 47 29.97 1.28 -20.82
N ILE A 48 30.47 2.33 -20.18
CA ILE A 48 31.80 2.85 -20.44
C ILE A 48 32.71 2.39 -19.32
N GLY A 49 33.74 1.63 -19.67
CA GLY A 49 34.73 1.13 -18.70
C GLY A 49 35.88 2.14 -18.48
N LYS A 50 36.83 1.73 -17.64
CA LYS A 50 38.10 2.46 -17.45
C LYS A 50 38.81 2.54 -18.81
N ASN A 51 39.24 3.71 -19.26
CA ASN A 51 39.85 4.03 -20.56
C ASN A 51 38.86 4.27 -21.72
N ASP A 52 37.67 4.77 -21.42
CA ASP A 52 36.62 5.15 -22.40
C ASP A 52 36.20 4.04 -23.37
N ARG A 53 36.49 2.78 -23.04
CA ARG A 53 36.03 1.64 -23.84
C ARG A 53 34.58 1.35 -23.59
N VAL A 54 33.82 1.18 -24.68
CA VAL A 54 32.40 0.82 -24.65
C VAL A 54 32.24 -0.70 -24.55
N TYR A 55 31.40 -1.13 -23.62
CA TYR A 55 31.00 -2.52 -23.42
C TYR A 55 29.49 -2.62 -23.45
N TRP A 56 28.99 -3.76 -23.97
CA TRP A 56 27.57 -4.08 -23.99
C TRP A 56 27.27 -5.24 -23.06
N TRP A 57 26.48 -4.96 -22.01
CA TRP A 57 26.13 -5.90 -20.98
C TRP A 57 24.71 -6.42 -21.15
N LYS A 58 24.49 -7.70 -20.95
CA LYS A 58 23.15 -8.29 -20.96
C LYS A 58 22.37 -7.84 -19.74
N VAL A 59 21.15 -7.33 -19.95
CA VAL A 59 20.21 -6.90 -18.93
C VAL A 59 18.83 -7.49 -19.22
N PRO A 60 17.96 -7.67 -18.20
CA PRO A 60 16.61 -8.16 -18.41
C PRO A 60 15.81 -7.28 -19.38
N MET A 61 14.86 -7.88 -20.10
CA MET A 61 13.99 -7.16 -21.05
C MET A 61 13.15 -6.08 -20.34
N SER A 62 12.72 -6.32 -19.08
CA SER A 62 11.98 -5.34 -18.26
C SER A 62 12.66 -3.98 -18.19
N LYS A 63 14.00 -3.95 -18.22
CA LYS A 63 14.76 -2.70 -18.18
C LYS A 63 14.62 -1.87 -19.48
N PHE A 64 14.44 -2.53 -20.62
CA PHE A 64 14.11 -1.85 -21.87
C PHE A 64 12.67 -1.34 -21.86
N ASP A 65 11.73 -2.16 -21.37
CA ASP A 65 10.32 -1.81 -21.29
C ASP A 65 10.08 -0.62 -20.34
N GLU A 66 10.79 -0.57 -19.20
CA GLU A 66 10.77 0.58 -18.27
C GLU A 66 11.26 1.88 -18.92
N MET A 67 12.28 1.81 -19.75
CA MET A 67 12.84 2.99 -20.45
C MET A 67 12.04 3.39 -21.70
N SER A 68 11.37 2.43 -22.36
CA SER A 68 10.52 2.68 -23.53
C SER A 68 9.09 3.07 -23.17
N ALA A 69 8.72 2.97 -21.87
CA ALA A 69 7.41 3.42 -21.41
C ALA A 69 7.23 4.91 -21.78
N PRO A 70 6.10 5.29 -22.39
CA PRO A 70 5.86 6.68 -22.74
C PRO A 70 5.93 7.53 -21.47
N VAL A 71 6.83 8.52 -21.44
CA VAL A 71 6.83 9.54 -20.42
C VAL A 71 5.57 10.35 -20.64
N ILE A 72 4.57 10.09 -19.81
CA ILE A 72 3.36 10.93 -19.78
C ILE A 72 3.81 12.27 -19.21
N ASP A 73 3.84 13.29 -20.06
CA ASP A 73 4.07 14.65 -19.60
C ASP A 73 2.85 15.11 -18.79
N VAL A 74 2.97 14.93 -17.47
CA VAL A 74 1.93 15.34 -16.52
C VAL A 74 1.80 16.87 -16.43
N SER A 75 2.76 17.64 -16.95
CA SER A 75 2.69 19.10 -16.94
C SER A 75 1.62 19.63 -17.91
N SER A 76 1.18 18.83 -18.87
CA SER A 76 0.12 19.15 -19.82
C SER A 76 -1.29 18.74 -19.37
N ILE A 77 -1.40 18.04 -18.22
CA ILE A 77 -2.70 17.64 -17.69
C ILE A 77 -3.32 18.81 -16.94
N ASP A 78 -4.46 19.31 -17.45
CA ASP A 78 -5.25 20.33 -16.75
C ASP A 78 -5.91 19.66 -15.53
N VAL A 79 -5.37 19.93 -14.34
CA VAL A 79 -5.87 19.39 -13.07
C VAL A 79 -6.83 20.42 -12.47
N PRO A 80 -8.10 20.05 -12.21
CA PRO A 80 -9.03 20.94 -11.52
C PRO A 80 -8.45 21.47 -10.20
N THR A 81 -8.72 22.73 -9.87
CA THR A 81 -8.09 23.45 -8.74
C THR A 81 -8.30 22.74 -7.39
N ASP A 82 -9.48 22.18 -7.17
CA ASP A 82 -9.82 21.39 -5.99
C ASP A 82 -9.00 20.10 -5.85
N HIS A 83 -8.62 19.50 -6.98
CA HIS A 83 -7.73 18.35 -7.01
C HIS A 83 -6.25 18.74 -6.91
N ALA A 84 -5.88 19.93 -7.34
CA ALA A 84 -4.49 20.39 -7.30
C ALA A 84 -3.94 20.49 -5.88
N GLU A 85 -4.74 21.01 -4.93
CA GLU A 85 -4.35 21.09 -3.51
C GLU A 85 -4.15 19.71 -2.90
N MET A 86 -5.08 18.78 -3.18
CA MET A 86 -4.98 17.39 -2.73
C MET A 86 -3.72 16.70 -3.29
N LEU A 87 -3.44 16.89 -4.58
CA LEU A 87 -2.25 16.31 -5.22
C LEU A 87 -0.97 16.90 -4.63
N ASN A 88 -0.92 18.20 -4.39
CA ASN A 88 0.22 18.85 -3.75
C ASN A 88 0.44 18.33 -2.33
N PHE A 89 -0.62 18.20 -1.54
CA PHE A 89 -0.56 17.61 -0.20
C PHE A 89 0.02 16.19 -0.24
N ILE A 90 -0.48 15.33 -1.14
CA ILE A 90 0.03 13.95 -1.28
C ILE A 90 1.51 13.98 -1.70
N HIS A 91 1.89 14.88 -2.59
CA HIS A 91 3.25 14.97 -3.11
C HIS A 91 4.26 15.35 -2.02
N THR A 92 3.91 16.32 -1.17
CA THR A 92 4.75 16.81 -0.06
C THR A 92 4.61 16.01 1.23
N SER A 93 3.66 15.08 1.29
CA SER A 93 3.29 14.35 2.51
C SER A 93 4.43 13.51 3.12
N TYR A 94 5.47 13.18 2.35
CA TYR A 94 6.59 12.39 2.88
C TYR A 94 7.34 13.10 4.00
N ASP A 95 7.34 14.42 4.01
CA ASP A 95 7.93 15.25 5.08
C ASP A 95 7.15 15.13 6.41
N LEU A 96 5.89 14.70 6.35
CA LEU A 96 5.05 14.44 7.53
C LEU A 96 5.32 13.09 8.19
N LYS A 97 6.05 12.21 7.50
CA LYS A 97 6.41 10.89 8.03
C LYS A 97 7.41 11.05 9.19
N PRO A 98 7.15 10.45 10.37
CA PRO A 98 8.08 10.54 11.48
C PRO A 98 9.41 9.85 11.15
N LYS A 99 10.50 10.41 11.64
CA LYS A 99 11.86 9.89 11.39
C LYS A 99 12.07 8.46 11.88
N GLY A 100 11.40 8.08 12.98
CA GLY A 100 11.44 6.72 13.52
C GLY A 100 10.64 5.68 12.72
N LEU A 101 9.92 6.08 11.68
CA LEU A 101 9.26 5.16 10.76
C LEU A 101 10.09 5.04 9.48
N VAL A 102 10.67 3.87 9.24
CA VAL A 102 11.35 3.59 7.97
C VAL A 102 10.32 3.00 7.01
N MET A 103 10.09 3.68 5.92
CA MET A 103 9.13 3.28 4.88
C MET A 103 9.50 3.97 3.56
N LYS A 104 9.35 3.26 2.45
CA LYS A 104 9.54 3.79 1.10
C LYS A 104 8.57 4.97 0.87
N GLU A 105 9.07 6.03 0.25
CA GLU A 105 8.29 7.24 -0.05
C GLU A 105 6.99 6.93 -0.81
N LEU A 106 7.05 6.04 -1.80
CA LEU A 106 5.90 5.63 -2.58
C LEU A 106 4.81 4.98 -1.71
N ASN A 107 5.19 4.08 -0.80
CA ASN A 107 4.25 3.41 0.09
C ASN A 107 3.57 4.41 1.04
N TRP A 108 4.34 5.38 1.58
CA TRP A 108 3.77 6.44 2.39
C TRP A 108 2.77 7.29 1.62
N LYS A 109 3.13 7.71 0.40
CA LYS A 109 2.23 8.49 -0.46
C LYS A 109 0.98 7.70 -0.86
N TYR A 110 1.06 6.39 -1.04
CA TYR A 110 -0.12 5.56 -1.26
C TYR A 110 -1.04 5.53 -0.05
N LEU A 111 -0.50 5.42 1.18
CA LEU A 111 -1.28 5.48 2.41
C LEU A 111 -2.00 6.83 2.54
N VAL A 112 -1.27 7.93 2.39
CA VAL A 112 -1.84 9.28 2.47
C VAL A 112 -2.92 9.49 1.39
N ARG A 113 -2.63 9.13 0.14
CA ARG A 113 -3.60 9.23 -0.96
C ARG A 113 -4.88 8.46 -0.68
N GLY A 114 -4.76 7.23 -0.18
CA GLY A 114 -5.92 6.40 0.16
C GLY A 114 -6.76 7.03 1.26
N ALA A 115 -6.11 7.49 2.32
CA ALA A 115 -6.76 8.10 3.46
C ALA A 115 -7.45 9.43 3.13
N VAL A 116 -6.80 10.30 2.36
CA VAL A 116 -7.39 11.58 1.93
C VAL A 116 -8.64 11.36 1.07
N ARG A 117 -8.67 10.27 0.29
CA ARG A 117 -9.79 9.90 -0.57
C ARG A 117 -10.84 9.01 0.12
N GLY A 118 -10.75 8.78 1.41
CA GLY A 118 -11.69 7.93 2.15
C GLY A 118 -11.69 6.46 1.70
N LYS A 119 -10.56 5.95 1.17
CA LYS A 119 -10.44 4.56 0.72
C LYS A 119 -10.00 3.65 1.85
N ASN A 120 -10.41 2.38 1.78
CA ASN A 120 -9.93 1.37 2.71
C ASN A 120 -8.50 0.94 2.32
N LEU A 121 -7.62 0.84 3.31
CA LEU A 121 -6.23 0.49 3.16
C LEU A 121 -5.91 -0.77 3.95
N LEU A 122 -5.17 -1.70 3.37
CA LEU A 122 -4.67 -2.90 4.06
C LEU A 122 -3.15 -2.93 3.94
N MET A 123 -2.48 -2.79 5.08
CA MET A 123 -1.03 -2.98 5.15
C MET A 123 -0.73 -4.44 5.44
N THR A 124 0.02 -5.06 4.55
CA THR A 124 0.44 -6.46 4.63
C THR A 124 1.95 -6.57 4.76
N GLY A 125 2.44 -7.64 5.34
CA GLY A 125 3.87 -7.91 5.46
C GLY A 125 4.21 -8.71 6.70
N PRO A 126 5.50 -9.04 6.90
CA PRO A 126 5.99 -9.80 8.02
C PRO A 126 5.70 -9.16 9.38
N ALA A 127 5.74 -9.96 10.45
CA ALA A 127 5.67 -9.43 11.81
C ALA A 127 6.88 -8.52 12.06
N GLY A 128 6.65 -7.40 12.77
CA GLY A 128 7.73 -6.47 13.10
C GLY A 128 8.11 -5.44 12.03
N CYS A 129 7.61 -5.52 10.79
CA CYS A 129 7.94 -4.56 9.72
C CYS A 129 7.30 -3.16 9.90
N GLY A 130 6.68 -2.86 11.03
CA GLY A 130 6.20 -1.51 11.35
C GLY A 130 4.78 -1.16 10.88
N LYS A 131 3.92 -2.11 10.46
CA LYS A 131 2.55 -1.86 9.97
C LYS A 131 1.70 -1.00 10.91
N THR A 132 1.57 -1.42 12.16
CA THR A 132 0.79 -0.68 13.17
C THR A 132 1.38 0.71 13.44
N MET A 133 2.72 0.83 13.42
CA MET A 133 3.40 2.11 13.55
C MET A 133 3.08 3.03 12.35
N ALA A 134 3.12 2.51 11.14
CA ALA A 134 2.78 3.26 9.94
C ALA A 134 1.32 3.74 9.95
N ALA A 135 0.38 2.88 10.39
CA ALA A 135 -1.02 3.24 10.54
C ALA A 135 -1.22 4.40 11.53
N LYS A 136 -0.61 4.32 12.72
CA LYS A 136 -0.67 5.39 13.73
C LYS A 136 0.00 6.67 13.25
N SER A 137 1.11 6.55 12.53
CA SER A 137 1.81 7.72 11.97
C SER A 137 0.96 8.41 10.89
N LEU A 138 0.23 7.64 10.09
CA LEU A 138 -0.71 8.18 9.11
C LEU A 138 -1.83 9.00 9.78
N VAL A 139 -2.42 8.48 10.86
CA VAL A 139 -3.43 9.18 11.66
C VAL A 139 -2.91 10.52 12.13
N ASN A 140 -1.73 10.52 12.75
CA ASN A 140 -1.10 11.75 13.27
C ASN A 140 -0.79 12.75 12.15
N ALA A 141 -0.38 12.28 10.98
CA ALA A 141 -0.08 13.15 9.83
C ALA A 141 -1.33 13.82 9.23
N LEU A 142 -2.49 13.20 9.38
CA LEU A 142 -3.75 13.72 8.83
C LEU A 142 -4.52 14.63 9.80
N ASP A 143 -4.17 14.61 11.09
CA ASP A 143 -4.85 15.35 12.18
C ASP A 143 -6.39 15.15 12.14
N ARG A 144 -6.81 13.88 12.06
CA ARG A 144 -8.22 13.48 11.98
C ARG A 144 -8.64 12.69 13.23
N PRO A 145 -9.94 12.68 13.57
CA PRO A 145 -10.46 11.79 14.60
C PRO A 145 -10.04 10.34 14.31
N ASP A 146 -9.50 9.65 15.32
CA ASP A 146 -9.04 8.28 15.17
C ASP A 146 -9.67 7.32 16.17
N PHE A 147 -9.81 6.07 15.73
CA PHE A 147 -10.32 4.98 16.55
C PHE A 147 -9.50 3.73 16.27
N TYR A 148 -9.15 2.99 17.33
CA TYR A 148 -8.32 1.80 17.26
C TYR A 148 -9.07 0.55 17.74
N PHE A 149 -9.06 -0.50 16.93
CA PHE A 149 -9.66 -1.80 17.26
C PHE A 149 -8.65 -2.92 16.97
N ASN A 150 -8.24 -3.65 18.02
CA ASN A 150 -7.46 -4.87 17.84
C ASN A 150 -8.42 -6.05 17.62
N LEU A 151 -8.59 -6.44 16.38
CA LEU A 151 -9.51 -7.52 15.99
C LEU A 151 -8.93 -8.91 16.28
N GLY A 152 -7.62 -9.04 16.36
CA GLY A 152 -6.94 -10.29 16.70
C GLY A 152 -7.13 -10.70 18.17
N ALA A 153 -7.36 -9.74 19.06
CA ALA A 153 -7.63 -9.97 20.47
C ALA A 153 -9.14 -10.07 20.81
N THR A 154 -10.02 -9.79 19.86
CA THR A 154 -11.47 -9.75 20.07
C THR A 154 -12.06 -11.14 20.09
N GLN A 155 -12.66 -11.54 21.21
CA GLN A 155 -13.35 -12.82 21.35
C GLN A 155 -14.82 -12.76 20.91
N ASP A 156 -15.48 -11.63 21.11
CA ASP A 156 -16.85 -11.35 20.68
C ASP A 156 -16.90 -10.19 19.68
N PRO A 157 -16.89 -10.48 18.38
CA PRO A 157 -16.95 -9.47 17.35
C PRO A 157 -18.25 -8.65 17.34
N ARG A 158 -19.37 -9.26 17.69
CA ARG A 158 -20.67 -8.54 17.72
C ARG A 158 -20.65 -7.46 18.79
N SER A 159 -20.23 -7.82 19.99
CA SER A 159 -20.09 -6.88 21.10
C SER A 159 -19.16 -5.71 20.74
N THR A 160 -18.04 -6.01 20.08
CA THR A 160 -17.02 -5.00 19.74
C THR A 160 -17.45 -4.09 18.59
N LEU A 161 -18.11 -4.65 17.55
CA LEU A 161 -18.42 -3.92 16.32
C LEU A 161 -19.87 -3.41 16.27
N ILE A 162 -20.80 -4.06 16.96
CA ILE A 162 -22.22 -3.69 16.94
C ILE A 162 -22.60 -3.08 18.28
N GLY A 163 -22.48 -3.83 19.35
CA GLY A 163 -22.87 -3.40 20.70
C GLY A 163 -23.48 -4.53 21.52
N ASN A 164 -24.03 -4.15 22.66
CA ASN A 164 -24.58 -5.10 23.61
C ASN A 164 -25.97 -4.70 24.11
N THR A 165 -26.79 -5.70 24.39
CA THR A 165 -28.05 -5.50 25.11
C THR A 165 -27.82 -5.61 26.61
N HIS A 166 -28.24 -4.60 27.32
CA HIS A 166 -28.14 -4.51 28.78
C HIS A 166 -29.52 -4.50 29.41
N PHE A 167 -29.60 -4.98 30.66
CA PHE A 167 -30.77 -4.88 31.48
C PHE A 167 -30.51 -3.92 32.68
N ASP A 168 -31.35 -2.91 32.82
CA ASP A 168 -31.37 -2.01 33.96
C ASP A 168 -32.70 -2.11 34.69
N LYS A 169 -32.70 -2.17 36.02
CA LYS A 169 -33.95 -2.34 36.83
C LYS A 169 -34.95 -1.21 36.62
N LYS A 170 -34.52 -0.02 36.24
CA LYS A 170 -35.39 1.17 36.06
C LYS A 170 -35.77 1.38 34.60
N LYS A 171 -34.83 1.09 33.66
CA LYS A 171 -35.01 1.35 32.24
C LYS A 171 -35.45 0.12 31.45
N GLY A 172 -35.46 -1.08 32.07
CA GLY A 172 -35.73 -2.32 31.37
C GLY A 172 -34.52 -2.75 30.52
N THR A 173 -34.81 -3.52 29.45
CA THR A 173 -33.80 -3.95 28.45
C THR A 173 -33.54 -2.80 27.49
N TYR A 174 -32.27 -2.48 27.26
CA TYR A 174 -31.86 -1.46 26.29
C TYR A 174 -30.60 -1.90 25.54
N PHE A 175 -30.49 -1.48 24.29
CA PHE A 175 -29.30 -1.71 23.47
C PHE A 175 -28.30 -0.55 23.63
N SER A 176 -27.02 -0.88 23.76
CA SER A 176 -25.92 0.09 23.82
C SER A 176 -25.01 -0.13 22.60
N GLU A 177 -24.92 0.88 21.76
CA GLU A 177 -24.02 0.89 20.61
C GLU A 177 -22.55 0.77 21.04
N SER A 178 -21.74 0.11 20.22
CA SER A 178 -20.30 -0.01 20.45
C SER A 178 -19.56 1.28 20.08
N LEU A 179 -18.28 1.36 20.49
CA LEU A 179 -17.39 2.43 20.06
C LEU A 179 -17.20 2.43 18.52
N PHE A 180 -17.27 1.25 17.87
CA PHE A 180 -17.16 1.14 16.44
C PHE A 180 -18.33 1.83 15.71
N VAL A 181 -19.53 1.73 16.24
CA VAL A 181 -20.70 2.46 15.72
C VAL A 181 -20.49 3.97 15.80
N THR A 182 -19.93 4.45 16.92
CA THR A 182 -19.55 5.86 17.04
C THR A 182 -18.48 6.25 16.04
N ALA A 183 -17.48 5.40 15.84
CA ALA A 183 -16.40 5.64 14.90
C ALA A 183 -16.88 5.80 13.47
N ILE A 184 -17.74 4.90 12.99
CA ILE A 184 -18.27 4.96 11.60
C ILE A 184 -19.24 6.12 11.37
N LYS A 185 -19.86 6.65 12.43
CA LYS A 185 -20.72 7.85 12.40
C LYS A 185 -19.91 9.15 12.39
N THR A 186 -18.63 9.12 12.74
CA THR A 186 -17.76 10.30 12.85
C THR A 186 -17.19 10.69 11.49
N PRO A 187 -17.57 11.83 10.89
CA PRO A 187 -17.03 12.23 9.60
C PRO A 187 -15.52 12.38 9.59
N ASN A 188 -14.89 12.01 8.48
CA ASN A 188 -13.44 12.05 8.28
C ASN A 188 -12.61 11.21 9.27
N ALA A 189 -13.23 10.34 10.06
CA ALA A 189 -12.50 9.49 11.01
C ALA A 189 -11.56 8.52 10.27
N VAL A 190 -10.42 8.23 10.92
CA VAL A 190 -9.51 7.15 10.53
C VAL A 190 -9.70 5.99 11.51
N ILE A 191 -10.16 4.85 11.02
CA ILE A 191 -10.47 3.68 11.83
C ILE A 191 -9.41 2.61 11.59
N LEU A 192 -8.59 2.34 12.61
CA LEU A 192 -7.57 1.31 12.60
C LEU A 192 -8.17 -0.05 12.97
N LEU A 193 -8.04 -1.02 12.08
CA LEU A 193 -8.43 -2.42 12.27
C LEU A 193 -7.15 -3.27 12.35
N ASP A 194 -6.59 -3.38 13.55
CA ASP A 194 -5.31 -4.08 13.73
C ASP A 194 -5.49 -5.60 13.80
N GLU A 195 -4.53 -6.33 13.28
CA GLU A 195 -4.50 -7.80 13.23
C GLU A 195 -5.72 -8.43 12.51
N LEU A 196 -6.18 -7.84 11.41
CA LEU A 196 -7.37 -8.29 10.68
C LEU A 196 -7.29 -9.76 10.24
N SER A 197 -6.09 -10.27 9.89
CA SER A 197 -5.88 -11.69 9.53
C SER A 197 -6.09 -12.67 10.70
N ARG A 198 -6.08 -12.19 11.94
CA ARG A 198 -6.35 -13.00 13.15
C ARG A 198 -7.77 -12.86 13.67
N ALA A 199 -8.55 -11.96 13.09
CA ALA A 199 -9.92 -11.70 13.49
C ALA A 199 -10.81 -12.94 13.36
N HIS A 200 -11.85 -13.01 14.20
CA HIS A 200 -12.88 -14.03 14.06
C HIS A 200 -13.65 -13.84 12.74
N PRO A 201 -14.08 -14.91 12.04
CA PRO A 201 -14.82 -14.81 10.78
C PRO A 201 -16.10 -13.95 10.87
N ASP A 202 -16.75 -13.92 12.02
CA ASP A 202 -17.93 -13.06 12.22
C ASP A 202 -17.60 -11.58 12.14
N ALA A 203 -16.37 -11.17 12.57
CA ALA A 203 -15.91 -9.80 12.36
C ALA A 203 -15.80 -9.48 10.87
N TRP A 204 -15.26 -10.41 10.06
CA TRP A 204 -15.19 -10.22 8.62
C TRP A 204 -16.57 -10.08 7.98
N ASN A 205 -17.54 -10.91 8.38
CA ASN A 205 -18.91 -10.82 7.88
C ASN A 205 -19.55 -9.47 8.18
N ILE A 206 -19.37 -8.95 9.40
CA ILE A 206 -19.86 -7.62 9.79
C ILE A 206 -19.18 -6.53 8.96
N LEU A 207 -17.87 -6.63 8.75
CA LEU A 207 -17.10 -5.64 8.02
C LEU A 207 -17.38 -5.64 6.51
N MET A 208 -17.90 -6.71 5.93
CA MET A 208 -18.16 -6.81 4.48
C MET A 208 -19.01 -5.67 3.93
N THR A 209 -20.08 -5.29 4.64
CA THR A 209 -20.96 -4.20 4.22
C THR A 209 -20.38 -2.82 4.56
N VAL A 210 -19.66 -2.72 5.68
CA VAL A 210 -19.02 -1.48 6.13
C VAL A 210 -17.89 -1.04 5.20
N LEU A 211 -17.16 -2.01 4.65
CA LEU A 211 -16.01 -1.79 3.76
C LEU A 211 -16.38 -1.77 2.27
N ASP A 212 -17.63 -1.96 1.93
CA ASP A 212 -18.07 -1.96 0.53
C ASP A 212 -17.78 -0.62 -0.16
N ASN A 213 -17.41 -0.67 -1.45
CA ASN A 213 -17.07 0.55 -2.19
C ASN A 213 -18.28 1.34 -2.70
N GLY A 214 -19.45 0.72 -2.78
CA GLY A 214 -20.67 1.34 -3.30
C GLY A 214 -21.62 1.84 -2.22
N GLN A 215 -21.92 0.99 -1.25
CA GLN A 215 -22.83 1.29 -0.14
C GLN A 215 -22.20 0.85 1.17
N ARG A 216 -21.66 1.78 1.92
CA ARG A 216 -20.99 1.55 3.19
C ARG A 216 -21.98 1.70 4.33
N TYR A 217 -22.37 0.59 4.97
CA TYR A 217 -23.29 0.63 6.10
C TYR A 217 -23.05 -0.52 7.09
N LEU A 218 -23.45 -0.28 8.34
CA LEU A 218 -23.57 -1.31 9.37
C LEU A 218 -25.05 -1.53 9.67
N ARG A 219 -25.46 -2.80 9.78
CA ARG A 219 -26.82 -3.16 10.14
C ARG A 219 -26.90 -3.52 11.63
N LEU A 220 -27.82 -2.87 12.33
CA LEU A 220 -28.11 -3.11 13.74
C LEU A 220 -29.44 -3.89 13.88
N ASP A 221 -29.39 -5.22 13.67
CA ASP A 221 -30.59 -6.08 13.79
C ASP A 221 -31.14 -6.17 15.22
N GLU A 222 -30.40 -5.71 16.21
CA GLU A 222 -30.73 -5.80 17.65
C GLU A 222 -31.31 -4.51 18.20
N SER A 223 -31.35 -3.43 17.42
CA SER A 223 -32.07 -2.22 17.79
C SER A 223 -33.56 -2.34 17.44
N ASP A 224 -34.40 -1.76 18.27
CA ASP A 224 -35.88 -1.82 18.09
C ASP A 224 -36.36 -1.24 16.74
N GLY A 225 -35.52 -0.59 15.99
CA GLY A 225 -35.82 0.06 14.70
C GLY A 225 -35.22 -0.59 13.47
N GLN A 226 -34.48 -1.70 13.55
CA GLN A 226 -33.69 -2.25 12.42
C GLN A 226 -32.84 -1.19 11.71
N ASP A 227 -32.12 -0.40 12.47
CA ASP A 227 -31.41 0.76 11.95
C ASP A 227 -30.22 0.31 11.10
N THR A 228 -30.19 0.80 9.88
CA THR A 228 -29.01 0.75 9.02
C THR A 228 -28.23 2.03 9.22
N ILE A 229 -26.99 1.89 9.71
CA ILE A 229 -26.12 3.04 9.98
C ILE A 229 -25.16 3.21 8.81
N PRO A 230 -25.29 4.28 8.03
CA PRO A 230 -24.34 4.59 6.97
C PRO A 230 -22.99 4.99 7.57
N VAL A 231 -21.90 4.59 6.92
CA VAL A 231 -20.56 5.08 7.22
C VAL A 231 -20.48 6.55 6.78
N ALA A 232 -20.09 7.43 7.68
CA ALA A 232 -20.00 8.86 7.42
C ALA A 232 -18.99 9.19 6.31
N GLU A 233 -19.17 10.34 5.69
CA GLU A 233 -18.31 10.81 4.61
C GLU A 233 -16.86 10.98 5.09
N GLY A 234 -15.90 10.67 4.21
CA GLY A 234 -14.47 10.80 4.48
C GLY A 234 -13.89 9.77 5.44
N VAL A 235 -14.70 8.86 6.00
CA VAL A 235 -14.18 7.78 6.87
C VAL A 235 -13.25 6.85 6.07
N THR A 236 -12.07 6.63 6.62
CA THR A 236 -11.05 5.74 6.08
C THR A 236 -10.79 4.59 7.02
N PHE A 237 -10.82 3.37 6.51
CA PHE A 237 -10.37 2.20 7.28
C PHE A 237 -8.93 1.87 6.91
N VAL A 238 -8.11 1.68 7.94
CA VAL A 238 -6.71 1.26 7.79
C VAL A 238 -6.55 -0.04 8.55
N ALA A 239 -6.38 -1.14 7.82
CA ALA A 239 -6.22 -2.46 8.40
C ALA A 239 -4.76 -2.91 8.35
N THR A 240 -4.36 -3.77 9.29
CA THR A 240 -3.09 -4.48 9.25
C THR A 240 -3.31 -5.99 9.21
N ALA A 241 -2.47 -6.68 8.45
CA ALA A 241 -2.50 -8.14 8.38
C ALA A 241 -1.09 -8.71 8.25
N ASN A 242 -0.84 -9.83 8.92
CA ASN A 242 0.32 -10.65 8.64
C ASN A 242 -0.09 -11.68 7.59
N ILE A 243 0.62 -11.71 6.46
CA ILE A 243 0.37 -12.66 5.37
C ILE A 243 1.62 -13.53 5.23
N GLY A 244 1.46 -14.84 5.28
CA GLY A 244 2.52 -15.82 5.13
C GLY A 244 2.13 -17.15 5.77
N ASN A 245 2.63 -18.24 5.22
CA ASN A 245 2.35 -19.59 5.73
C ASN A 245 3.05 -19.88 7.08
N GLU A 246 3.99 -19.04 7.49
CA GLU A 246 4.72 -19.14 8.74
C GLU A 246 3.91 -18.70 9.97
N TYR A 247 2.79 -18.03 9.78
CA TYR A 247 1.95 -17.52 10.87
C TYR A 247 0.85 -18.51 11.23
N THR A 248 1.06 -19.35 12.23
CA THR A 248 0.12 -20.39 12.66
C THR A 248 -1.20 -19.86 13.21
N SER A 249 -1.24 -18.59 13.61
CA SER A 249 -2.45 -17.94 14.17
C SER A 249 -3.19 -17.08 13.15
N THR A 250 -2.70 -16.95 11.91
CA THR A 250 -3.38 -16.20 10.87
C THR A 250 -4.31 -17.09 10.08
N ARG A 251 -5.46 -16.56 9.71
CA ARG A 251 -6.42 -17.21 8.83
C ARG A 251 -6.21 -16.74 7.41
N VAL A 252 -6.48 -17.60 6.45
CA VAL A 252 -6.57 -17.18 5.05
C VAL A 252 -7.76 -16.23 4.94
N MET A 253 -7.48 -14.97 4.68
CA MET A 253 -8.53 -13.97 4.51
C MET A 253 -9.30 -14.22 3.22
N ASP A 254 -10.62 -14.04 3.29
CA ASP A 254 -11.48 -14.12 2.11
C ASP A 254 -11.05 -13.10 1.06
N LYS A 255 -10.94 -13.58 -0.18
CA LYS A 255 -10.61 -12.73 -1.32
C LYS A 255 -11.60 -11.57 -1.48
N ALA A 256 -12.90 -11.83 -1.24
CA ALA A 256 -13.93 -10.79 -1.30
C ALA A 256 -13.71 -9.69 -0.25
N LEU A 257 -13.19 -10.04 0.93
CA LEU A 257 -12.79 -9.04 1.93
C LEU A 257 -11.57 -8.24 1.47
N MET A 258 -10.56 -8.92 0.92
CA MET A 258 -9.33 -8.28 0.44
C MET A 258 -9.60 -7.31 -0.72
N ASP A 259 -10.51 -7.64 -1.63
CA ASP A 259 -10.89 -6.81 -2.78
C ASP A 259 -11.52 -5.44 -2.37
N ARG A 260 -11.90 -5.30 -1.11
CA ARG A 260 -12.41 -4.03 -0.54
C ARG A 260 -11.34 -3.07 -0.09
N PHE A 261 -10.08 -3.49 -0.17
CA PHE A 261 -8.94 -2.70 0.27
C PHE A 261 -7.98 -2.37 -0.87
N THR A 262 -7.33 -1.23 -0.75
CA THR A 262 -6.08 -0.96 -1.46
C THR A 262 -4.94 -1.55 -0.63
N ILE A 263 -4.21 -2.51 -1.18
CA ILE A 263 -3.16 -3.23 -0.46
C ILE A 263 -1.84 -2.44 -0.57
N VAL A 264 -1.17 -2.26 0.56
CA VAL A 264 0.18 -1.69 0.65
C VAL A 264 1.08 -2.72 1.32
N GLU A 265 2.00 -3.28 0.55
CA GLU A 265 2.94 -4.27 1.03
C GLU A 265 4.12 -3.59 1.73
N MET A 266 4.48 -4.13 2.89
CA MET A 266 5.62 -3.71 3.68
C MET A 266 6.59 -4.89 3.84
N ASP A 267 7.85 -4.64 3.55
CA ASP A 267 8.93 -5.61 3.73
C ASP A 267 9.63 -5.41 5.07
N VAL A 268 10.47 -6.36 5.44
CA VAL A 268 11.47 -6.16 6.49
C VAL A 268 12.47 -5.10 6.06
N LEU A 269 13.05 -4.41 7.03
CA LEU A 269 14.10 -3.44 6.76
C LEU A 269 15.34 -4.14 6.19
N THR A 270 16.03 -3.46 5.30
CA THR A 270 17.39 -3.86 4.91
C THR A 270 18.36 -3.59 6.05
N ASP A 271 19.52 -4.24 6.05
CA ASP A 271 20.56 -4.04 7.06
C ASP A 271 20.93 -2.55 7.20
N GLU A 272 20.99 -1.82 6.09
CA GLU A 272 21.29 -0.38 6.07
C GLU A 272 20.17 0.46 6.69
N GLU A 273 18.91 0.12 6.40
CA GLU A 273 17.73 0.80 6.94
C GLU A 273 17.60 0.53 8.44
N GLU A 274 17.84 -0.72 8.88
CA GLU A 274 17.82 -1.10 10.28
C GLU A 274 18.94 -0.40 11.06
N TYR A 275 20.16 -0.39 10.53
CA TYR A 275 21.28 0.35 11.11
C TYR A 275 20.97 1.83 11.25
N GLY A 276 20.40 2.46 10.23
CA GLY A 276 19.99 3.86 10.26
C GLY A 276 18.93 4.14 11.34
N LEU A 277 17.96 3.22 11.49
CA LEU A 277 16.92 3.32 12.52
C LEU A 277 17.52 3.17 13.92
N LEU A 278 18.39 2.20 14.15
CA LEU A 278 19.06 1.97 15.42
C LEU A 278 19.92 3.16 15.82
N THR A 279 20.68 3.72 14.90
CA THR A 279 21.48 4.95 15.12
C THR A 279 20.60 6.14 15.49
N TYR A 280 19.44 6.28 14.87
CA TYR A 280 18.48 7.32 15.21
C TYR A 280 17.86 7.11 16.60
N MET A 281 17.52 5.88 16.96
CA MET A 281 16.88 5.54 18.26
C MET A 281 17.87 5.60 19.42
N PHE A 282 19.13 5.25 19.18
CA PHE A 282 20.18 5.13 20.19
C PHE A 282 21.43 5.95 19.83
N PRO A 283 21.33 7.27 19.73
CA PRO A 283 22.45 8.14 19.25
C PRO A 283 23.68 8.14 20.16
N HIS A 284 23.60 7.52 21.33
CA HIS A 284 24.70 7.44 22.32
C HIS A 284 25.34 6.04 22.40
N VAL A 285 24.83 5.10 21.64
CA VAL A 285 25.37 3.72 21.58
C VAL A 285 26.15 3.62 20.29
N ASP A 286 27.44 3.27 20.42
CA ASP A 286 28.28 2.99 19.25
C ASP A 286 27.79 1.63 18.67
N PRO A 287 27.35 1.60 17.42
CA PRO A 287 26.73 0.41 16.82
C PRO A 287 27.71 -0.69 16.52
#